data_08d3c812c55deb4e9572d2cd50c2935d
#
_entry.id   08d3c812c55deb4e9572d2cd50c2935d
#
_cell.length_a   1.000
_cell.length_b   1.000
_cell.length_c   1.000
_cell.angle_alpha   90.00
_cell.angle_beta   90.00
_cell.angle_gamma   90.00
#
_symmetry.space_group_name_H-M   'P 1'
#
loop_
_entity.id
_entity.type
_entity.pdbx_description
1 polymer ?
#
loop_
_entity_poly.entity_id
_entity_poly.type
_entity_poly.pdbx_seq_one_letter_code
_entity_poly.pdbx_strand_id
1 'polypeptide(L)'
;HLAHRRQRQMCIRDSHNSLFDKKTKKNIFYNPKDKYGMSDIFKSYLAGQIKLLPDISIFLAPNINSYKRFQDGSFAPTKSVWGIDNRTAGFRLAGHGSSIRIECRVPGADVNPYLSFAALVGAGLYGIKNKLKLDKPYSGNIYEKKVNEVPKTLNEAIQLAKKSKFLKEIFPQDVLDHYIHAAEWEQKDYDGSVNDWQLRRYFERG
;
A
#
# COMPACT_ATOMS: atom_id res chain seq x y z
N HIS A 1 -6.92 6.10 24.92
CA HIS A 1 -7.11 7.14 23.87
C HIS A 1 -6.24 6.94 22.63
N LEU A 2 -4.98 6.50 22.75
CA LEU A 2 -4.08 6.27 21.61
C LEU A 2 -4.50 5.06 20.75
N ALA A 3 -4.99 3.97 21.35
CA ALA A 3 -5.46 2.80 20.64
C ALA A 3 -6.69 3.09 19.76
N HIS A 4 -7.65 3.89 20.25
CA HIS A 4 -8.82 4.30 19.49
C HIS A 4 -8.50 5.28 18.33
N ARG A 5 -7.50 6.14 18.48
CA ARG A 5 -7.03 6.97 17.37
C ARG A 5 -6.39 6.12 16.26
N ARG A 6 -5.57 5.12 16.60
CA ARG A 6 -4.99 4.19 15.64
C ARG A 6 -6.06 3.42 14.87
N GLN A 7 -7.10 2.94 15.56
CA GLN A 7 -8.19 2.17 14.96
C GLN A 7 -9.06 3.02 14.02
N ARG A 8 -9.38 4.27 14.38
CA ARG A 8 -10.09 5.22 13.50
C ARG A 8 -9.26 5.58 12.27
N GLN A 9 -7.97 5.77 12.40
CA GLN A 9 -7.06 6.06 11.29
C GLN A 9 -6.95 4.90 10.30
N MET A 10 -7.09 3.65 10.75
CA MET A 10 -7.05 2.48 9.87
C MET A 10 -8.30 2.31 9.00
N CYS A 11 -9.48 2.55 9.55
CA CYS A 11 -10.75 2.31 8.84
C CYS A 11 -11.11 3.42 7.85
N ILE A 12 -10.52 4.60 7.95
CA ILE A 12 -10.94 5.79 7.19
C ILE A 12 -10.22 5.91 5.83
N ARG A 13 -9.15 5.15 5.58
CA ARG A 13 -8.29 5.34 4.39
C ARG A 13 -7.95 4.07 3.62
N ASP A 14 -8.68 2.99 3.82
CA ASP A 14 -8.61 1.83 2.94
C ASP A 14 -8.99 2.28 1.52
N SER A 15 -8.06 2.10 0.58
CA SER A 15 -8.27 2.56 -0.80
C SER A 15 -8.96 1.48 -1.61
N HIS A 16 -10.20 1.74 -2.03
CA HIS A 16 -10.97 0.84 -2.87
C HIS A 16 -10.80 1.19 -4.34
N ASN A 17 -10.52 0.20 -5.17
CA ASN A 17 -10.32 0.35 -6.60
C ASN A 17 -11.25 -0.58 -7.38
N SER A 18 -11.91 -0.06 -8.40
CA SER A 18 -12.59 -0.81 -9.45
C SER A 18 -12.53 -0.04 -10.75
N LEU A 19 -12.50 -0.74 -11.88
CA LEU A 19 -12.50 -0.13 -13.20
C LEU A 19 -13.82 -0.43 -13.92
N PHE A 20 -14.35 0.58 -14.60
CA PHE A 20 -15.59 0.49 -15.35
C PHE A 20 -15.36 0.82 -16.82
N ASP A 21 -15.99 0.07 -17.70
CA ASP A 21 -16.04 0.41 -19.10
C ASP A 21 -16.77 1.75 -19.31
N LYS A 22 -16.17 2.66 -20.06
CA LYS A 22 -16.68 4.03 -20.23
C LYS A 22 -18.04 4.06 -20.93
N LYS A 23 -18.28 3.14 -21.88
CA LYS A 23 -19.50 3.09 -22.69
C LYS A 23 -20.61 2.33 -21.97
N THR A 24 -20.31 1.11 -21.53
CA THR A 24 -21.33 0.22 -20.96
C THR A 24 -21.58 0.46 -19.48
N LYS A 25 -20.70 1.21 -18.79
CA LYS A 25 -20.72 1.45 -17.34
C LYS A 25 -20.67 0.16 -16.51
N LYS A 26 -20.22 -0.96 -17.10
CA LYS A 26 -20.07 -2.24 -16.42
C LYS A 26 -18.70 -2.32 -15.76
N ASN A 27 -18.66 -2.96 -14.59
CA ASN A 27 -17.42 -3.27 -13.89
C ASN A 27 -16.62 -4.31 -14.69
N ILE A 28 -15.46 -3.90 -15.23
CA ILE A 28 -14.59 -4.78 -16.05
C ILE A 28 -13.74 -5.74 -15.21
N PHE A 29 -13.76 -5.60 -13.89
CA PHE A 29 -13.10 -6.53 -12.99
C PHE A 29 -13.88 -7.83 -12.82
N TYR A 30 -15.21 -7.80 -13.07
CA TYR A 30 -16.08 -8.94 -12.87
C TYR A 30 -16.07 -9.93 -14.05
N ASN A 31 -15.91 -11.21 -13.73
CA ASN A 31 -16.11 -12.34 -14.66
C ASN A 31 -16.87 -13.47 -13.94
N PRO A 32 -18.13 -13.74 -14.30
CA PRO A 32 -18.95 -14.75 -13.62
C PRO A 32 -18.45 -16.18 -13.80
N LYS A 33 -17.58 -16.44 -14.78
CA LYS A 33 -17.01 -17.77 -15.07
C LYS A 33 -15.75 -18.08 -14.26
N ASP A 34 -15.18 -17.08 -13.58
CA ASP A 34 -13.98 -17.27 -12.78
C ASP A 34 -14.36 -17.73 -11.36
N LYS A 35 -13.54 -18.61 -10.78
CA LYS A 35 -13.73 -19.13 -9.43
C LYS A 35 -13.95 -18.05 -8.35
N TYR A 36 -13.29 -16.92 -8.50
CA TYR A 36 -13.35 -15.79 -7.56
C TYR A 36 -14.12 -14.59 -8.14
N GLY A 37 -14.72 -14.77 -9.32
CA GLY A 37 -15.42 -13.69 -10.03
C GLY A 37 -14.48 -12.66 -10.67
N MET A 38 -13.18 -12.95 -10.81
CA MET A 38 -12.16 -12.02 -11.27
C MET A 38 -11.92 -12.14 -12.77
N SER A 39 -11.99 -11.05 -13.51
CA SER A 39 -11.51 -11.00 -14.90
C SER A 39 -9.98 -11.06 -14.97
N ASP A 40 -9.44 -11.41 -16.14
CA ASP A 40 -7.98 -11.40 -16.36
C ASP A 40 -7.40 -9.98 -16.25
N ILE A 41 -8.19 -8.97 -16.61
CA ILE A 41 -7.84 -7.56 -16.37
C ILE A 41 -7.65 -7.31 -14.88
N PHE A 42 -8.58 -7.76 -14.06
CA PHE A 42 -8.49 -7.59 -12.61
C PHE A 42 -7.27 -8.31 -12.02
N LYS A 43 -7.04 -9.56 -12.44
CA LYS A 43 -5.88 -10.34 -11.98
C LYS A 43 -4.57 -9.63 -12.29
N SER A 44 -4.42 -9.14 -13.52
CA SER A 44 -3.21 -8.40 -13.93
C SER A 44 -3.07 -7.06 -13.19
N TYR A 45 -4.18 -6.34 -12.98
CA TYR A 45 -4.21 -5.08 -12.25
C TYR A 45 -3.74 -5.26 -10.80
N LEU A 46 -4.30 -6.26 -10.10
CA LEU A 46 -3.92 -6.58 -8.73
C LEU A 46 -2.47 -7.07 -8.64
N ALA A 47 -2.02 -7.90 -9.59
CA ALA A 47 -0.63 -8.36 -9.66
C ALA A 47 0.35 -7.19 -9.81
N GLY A 48 -0.02 -6.17 -10.58
CA GLY A 48 0.76 -4.94 -10.70
C GLY A 48 0.87 -4.18 -9.39
N GLN A 49 -0.24 -3.99 -8.69
CA GLN A 49 -0.24 -3.33 -7.40
C GLN A 49 0.59 -4.07 -6.34
N ILE A 50 0.49 -5.40 -6.27
CA ILE A 50 1.27 -6.22 -5.34
C ILE A 50 2.76 -6.12 -5.65
N LYS A 51 3.14 -6.26 -6.93
CA LYS A 51 4.54 -6.22 -7.37
C LYS A 51 5.20 -4.88 -7.07
N LEU A 52 4.49 -3.79 -7.31
CA LEU A 52 5.03 -2.43 -7.20
C LEU A 52 4.72 -1.75 -5.87
N LEU A 53 4.07 -2.45 -4.92
CA LEU A 53 3.78 -1.91 -3.60
C LEU A 53 5.02 -1.35 -2.89
N PRO A 54 6.18 -2.03 -2.88
CA PRO A 54 7.38 -1.47 -2.26
C PRO A 54 7.81 -0.14 -2.88
N ASP A 55 7.75 -0.01 -4.20
CA ASP A 55 8.15 1.19 -4.93
C ASP A 55 7.25 2.39 -4.60
N ILE A 56 5.93 2.15 -4.53
CA ILE A 56 4.93 3.20 -4.29
C ILE A 56 4.70 3.50 -2.80
N SER A 57 5.37 2.78 -1.89
CA SER A 57 5.14 2.88 -0.44
C SER A 57 5.32 4.29 0.11
N ILE A 58 6.24 5.08 -0.46
CA ILE A 58 6.47 6.48 -0.08
C ILE A 58 5.20 7.35 -0.23
N PHE A 59 4.31 7.01 -1.17
CA PHE A 59 3.03 7.70 -1.37
C PHE A 59 1.88 7.10 -0.56
N LEU A 60 2.05 5.91 0.00
CA LEU A 60 1.05 5.20 0.81
C LEU A 60 1.30 5.35 2.32
N ALA A 61 2.54 5.63 2.69
CA ALA A 61 3.02 5.80 4.05
C ALA A 61 4.09 6.92 4.07
N PRO A 62 3.68 8.21 3.93
CA PRO A 62 4.60 9.30 3.61
C PRO A 62 5.40 9.83 4.79
N ASN A 63 5.05 9.49 6.03
CA ASN A 63 5.62 10.06 7.24
C ASN A 63 6.29 9.00 8.13
N ILE A 64 7.18 9.40 9.01
CA ILE A 64 7.80 8.51 10.03
C ILE A 64 6.74 7.72 10.80
N ASN A 65 5.67 8.39 11.25
CA ASN A 65 4.60 7.76 12.01
C ASN A 65 3.76 6.77 11.21
N SER A 66 3.72 6.87 9.88
CA SER A 66 3.01 5.93 9.02
C SER A 66 3.51 4.50 9.23
N TYR A 67 4.82 4.32 9.39
CA TYR A 67 5.48 3.02 9.54
C TYR A 67 5.29 2.41 10.94
N LYS A 68 5.00 3.22 11.95
CA LYS A 68 4.69 2.73 13.31
C LYS A 68 3.40 1.90 13.38
N ARG A 69 2.58 1.94 12.32
CA ARG A 69 1.38 1.11 12.19
C ARG A 69 1.69 -0.33 11.76
N PHE A 70 2.75 -0.55 11.00
CA PHE A 70 3.09 -1.85 10.41
C PHE A 70 3.70 -2.79 11.46
N GLN A 71 2.86 -3.27 12.35
CA GLN A 71 3.22 -4.22 13.41
C GLN A 71 2.22 -5.36 13.42
N ASP A 72 2.69 -6.57 13.72
CA ASP A 72 1.84 -7.75 13.81
C ASP A 72 0.75 -7.54 14.86
N GLY A 73 -0.48 -7.93 14.52
CA GLY A 73 -1.65 -7.73 15.38
C GLY A 73 -2.20 -6.30 15.44
N SER A 74 -1.62 -5.33 14.73
CA SER A 74 -2.08 -3.93 14.72
C SER A 74 -3.25 -3.67 13.77
N PHE A 75 -3.74 -4.68 13.05
CA PHE A 75 -4.68 -4.61 11.92
C PHE A 75 -4.15 -3.86 10.69
N ALA A 76 -2.99 -3.20 10.74
CA ALA A 76 -2.30 -2.73 9.55
C ALA A 76 -1.55 -3.90 8.90
N PRO A 77 -1.65 -4.09 7.57
CA PRO A 77 -0.99 -5.21 6.92
C PRO A 77 0.52 -4.98 6.87
N THR A 78 1.29 -6.03 7.15
CA THR A 78 2.75 -6.02 7.06
C THR A 78 3.28 -6.70 5.80
N LYS A 79 2.38 -7.29 4.99
CA LYS A 79 2.74 -8.14 3.85
C LYS A 79 2.11 -7.64 2.55
N SER A 80 2.91 -7.62 1.47
CA SER A 80 2.47 -7.27 0.10
C SER A 80 1.88 -8.50 -0.60
N VAL A 81 0.75 -8.96 -0.14
CA VAL A 81 0.01 -10.11 -0.70
C VAL A 81 -1.49 -9.84 -0.68
N TRP A 82 -2.26 -10.73 -1.31
CA TRP A 82 -3.70 -10.61 -1.34
C TRP A 82 -4.44 -11.80 -0.76
N GLY A 83 -5.67 -11.57 -0.34
CA GLY A 83 -6.57 -12.60 0.16
C GLY A 83 -8.04 -12.26 -0.07
N ILE A 84 -8.88 -13.30 -0.06
CA ILE A 84 -10.34 -13.15 -0.21
C ILE A 84 -10.88 -12.79 1.16
N ASP A 85 -11.52 -11.61 1.25
CA ASP A 85 -12.08 -11.05 2.48
C ASP A 85 -11.12 -11.10 3.70
N ASN A 86 -9.80 -11.12 3.44
CA ASN A 86 -8.78 -11.27 4.46
C ASN A 86 -8.21 -9.91 4.88
N ARG A 87 -8.50 -9.51 6.12
CA ARG A 87 -8.10 -8.22 6.68
C ARG A 87 -6.64 -8.17 7.16
N THR A 88 -5.90 -9.28 7.15
CA THR A 88 -4.47 -9.30 7.47
C THR A 88 -3.59 -9.16 6.23
N ALA A 89 -4.20 -9.22 5.02
CA ALA A 89 -3.51 -9.00 3.75
C ALA A 89 -3.35 -7.53 3.41
N GLY A 90 -2.30 -7.17 2.67
CA GLY A 90 -2.11 -5.84 2.11
C GLY A 90 -3.18 -5.47 1.10
N PHE A 91 -3.65 -6.46 0.35
CA PHE A 91 -4.74 -6.32 -0.62
C PHE A 91 -5.85 -7.33 -0.30
N ARG A 92 -7.06 -6.82 -0.17
CA ARG A 92 -8.24 -7.62 0.11
C ARG A 92 -9.19 -7.59 -1.08
N LEU A 93 -9.54 -8.77 -1.60
CA LEU A 93 -10.64 -8.90 -2.55
C LEU A 93 -11.94 -8.69 -1.77
N ALA A 94 -12.69 -7.67 -2.12
CA ALA A 94 -13.93 -7.28 -1.47
C ALA A 94 -15.09 -7.20 -2.46
N GLY A 95 -16.30 -7.43 -1.98
CA GLY A 95 -17.52 -7.44 -2.79
C GLY A 95 -17.72 -8.73 -3.57
N HIS A 96 -18.92 -8.87 -4.15
CA HIS A 96 -19.35 -10.04 -4.93
C HIS A 96 -20.02 -9.60 -6.23
N GLY A 97 -19.97 -10.45 -7.26
CA GLY A 97 -20.57 -10.13 -8.55
C GLY A 97 -20.07 -8.81 -9.13
N SER A 98 -20.94 -7.99 -9.63
CA SER A 98 -20.61 -6.69 -10.23
C SER A 98 -20.02 -5.67 -9.24
N SER A 99 -20.11 -5.92 -7.91
CA SER A 99 -19.54 -5.06 -6.88
C SER A 99 -18.09 -5.42 -6.50
N ILE A 100 -17.50 -6.41 -7.18
CA ILE A 100 -16.12 -6.85 -6.93
C ILE A 100 -15.13 -5.70 -7.08
N ARG A 101 -14.21 -5.59 -6.13
CA ARG A 101 -13.20 -4.52 -6.10
C ARG A 101 -11.98 -4.96 -5.29
N ILE A 102 -10.89 -4.26 -5.45
CA ILE A 102 -9.73 -4.40 -4.59
C ILE A 102 -9.72 -3.32 -3.51
N GLU A 103 -9.41 -3.70 -2.29
CA GLU A 103 -9.13 -2.83 -1.17
C GLU A 103 -7.64 -2.92 -0.85
N CYS A 104 -6.90 -1.83 -1.07
CA CYS A 104 -5.54 -1.68 -0.57
C CYS A 104 -5.59 -1.14 0.87
N ARG A 105 -5.03 -1.90 1.81
CA ARG A 105 -5.09 -1.63 3.24
C ARG A 105 -3.80 -1.02 3.82
N VAL A 106 -2.82 -0.79 2.94
CA VAL A 106 -1.53 -0.21 3.32
C VAL A 106 -1.61 1.30 3.62
N PRO A 107 -2.38 2.11 2.85
CA PRO A 107 -2.44 3.56 3.09
C PRO A 107 -2.97 3.92 4.48
N GLY A 108 -2.37 4.95 5.08
CA GLY A 108 -2.82 5.53 6.34
C GLY A 108 -3.75 6.74 6.15
N ALA A 109 -4.21 7.33 7.25
CA ALA A 109 -5.01 8.55 7.22
C ALA A 109 -4.21 9.81 6.85
N ASP A 110 -2.91 9.69 6.84
CA ASP A 110 -1.90 10.72 6.62
C ASP A 110 -1.44 10.83 5.16
N VAL A 111 -2.04 10.07 4.24
CA VAL A 111 -1.69 10.12 2.82
C VAL A 111 -2.29 11.33 2.12
N ASN A 112 -1.58 11.82 1.11
CA ASN A 112 -2.19 12.64 0.06
C ASN A 112 -3.00 11.72 -0.87
N PRO A 113 -4.34 11.82 -0.91
CA PRO A 113 -5.17 10.89 -1.67
C PRO A 113 -4.90 10.95 -3.18
N TYR A 114 -4.57 12.10 -3.72
CA TYR A 114 -4.27 12.24 -5.15
C TYR A 114 -3.02 11.46 -5.55
N LEU A 115 -1.95 11.57 -4.77
CA LEU A 115 -0.70 10.84 -5.02
C LEU A 115 -0.87 9.34 -4.78
N SER A 116 -1.55 8.97 -3.69
CA SER A 116 -1.82 7.58 -3.35
C SER A 116 -2.65 6.89 -4.45
N PHE A 117 -3.71 7.54 -4.95
CA PHE A 117 -4.51 7.00 -6.05
C PHE A 117 -3.72 6.96 -7.36
N ALA A 118 -2.95 8.00 -7.71
CA ALA A 118 -2.11 8.00 -8.90
C ALA A 118 -1.13 6.82 -8.88
N ALA A 119 -0.45 6.59 -7.75
CA ALA A 119 0.49 5.49 -7.57
C ALA A 119 -0.19 4.12 -7.68
N LEU A 120 -1.33 3.90 -6.99
CA LEU A 120 -2.07 2.64 -7.02
C LEU A 120 -2.66 2.34 -8.40
N VAL A 121 -3.27 3.32 -9.05
CA VAL A 121 -3.83 3.16 -10.40
C VAL A 121 -2.71 2.92 -11.41
N GLY A 122 -1.62 3.70 -11.35
CA GLY A 122 -0.45 3.51 -12.21
C GLY A 122 0.13 2.10 -12.08
N ALA A 123 0.30 1.60 -10.85
CA ALA A 123 0.78 0.23 -10.59
C ALA A 123 -0.17 -0.83 -11.16
N GLY A 124 -1.47 -0.63 -11.03
CA GLY A 124 -2.48 -1.52 -11.62
C GLY A 124 -2.44 -1.52 -13.15
N LEU A 125 -2.35 -0.34 -13.78
CA LEU A 125 -2.25 -0.21 -15.24
C LEU A 125 -0.95 -0.81 -15.78
N TYR A 126 0.16 -0.67 -15.05
CA TYR A 126 1.40 -1.35 -15.37
C TYR A 126 1.21 -2.88 -15.39
N GLY A 127 0.49 -3.41 -14.41
CA GLY A 127 0.17 -4.84 -14.35
C GLY A 127 -0.63 -5.30 -15.57
N ILE A 128 -1.64 -4.54 -16.00
CA ILE A 128 -2.43 -4.83 -17.21
C ILE A 128 -1.55 -4.77 -18.47
N LYS A 129 -0.79 -3.68 -18.63
CA LYS A 129 0.10 -3.47 -19.79
C LYS A 129 1.10 -4.62 -19.96
N ASN A 130 1.64 -5.11 -18.85
CA ASN A 130 2.64 -6.19 -18.84
C ASN A 130 2.03 -7.60 -18.68
N LYS A 131 0.69 -7.73 -18.65
CA LYS A 131 -0.04 -9.01 -18.48
C LYS A 131 0.49 -9.82 -17.32
N LEU A 132 0.71 -9.16 -16.17
CA LEU A 132 1.28 -9.82 -14.99
C LEU A 132 0.32 -10.89 -14.49
N LYS A 133 0.89 -12.03 -14.08
CA LYS A 133 0.15 -13.15 -13.49
C LYS A 133 -0.02 -12.93 -12.00
N LEU A 134 -1.23 -13.17 -11.51
CA LEU A 134 -1.56 -13.09 -10.08
C LEU A 134 -1.29 -14.43 -9.41
N ASP A 135 -0.59 -14.41 -8.29
CA ASP A 135 -0.38 -15.58 -7.44
C ASP A 135 -1.69 -16.01 -6.75
N LYS A 136 -1.68 -17.19 -6.16
CA LYS A 136 -2.84 -17.70 -5.39
C LYS A 136 -3.12 -16.81 -4.18
N PRO A 137 -4.41 -16.71 -3.75
CA PRO A 137 -4.76 -15.98 -2.55
C PRO A 137 -4.20 -16.63 -1.29
N TYR A 138 -3.82 -15.82 -0.33
CA TYR A 138 -3.44 -16.26 1.00
C TYR A 138 -4.66 -16.31 1.93
N SER A 139 -4.71 -17.33 2.78
CA SER A 139 -5.76 -17.52 3.79
C SER A 139 -5.16 -17.59 5.19
N GLY A 140 -6.02 -17.35 6.20
CA GLY A 140 -5.63 -17.38 7.61
C GLY A 140 -4.84 -16.12 8.02
N ASN A 141 -4.09 -16.23 9.11
CA ASN A 141 -3.25 -15.14 9.62
C ASN A 141 -2.01 -14.95 8.74
N ILE A 142 -1.95 -13.81 8.03
CA ILE A 142 -0.86 -13.53 7.08
C ILE A 142 0.38 -12.95 7.78
N TYR A 143 0.26 -12.39 8.96
CA TYR A 143 1.42 -11.88 9.71
C TYR A 143 2.51 -12.93 9.91
N GLU A 144 2.13 -14.19 10.11
CA GLU A 144 3.04 -15.32 10.33
C GLU A 144 3.65 -15.91 9.05
N LYS A 145 3.23 -15.46 7.87
CA LYS A 145 3.72 -16.01 6.60
C LYS A 145 5.05 -15.37 6.19
N LYS A 146 5.97 -16.19 5.71
CA LYS A 146 7.23 -15.74 5.10
C LYS A 146 7.00 -15.36 3.64
N VAL A 147 6.54 -14.13 3.41
CA VAL A 147 6.23 -13.58 2.09
C VAL A 147 6.69 -12.12 2.02
N ASN A 148 6.60 -11.52 0.82
CA ASN A 148 7.04 -10.13 0.61
C ASN A 148 6.40 -9.17 1.62
N GLU A 149 7.24 -8.37 2.25
CA GLU A 149 6.84 -7.41 3.28
C GLU A 149 6.61 -6.02 2.67
N VAL A 150 5.80 -5.23 3.37
CA VAL A 150 5.73 -3.78 3.17
C VAL A 150 7.01 -3.17 3.79
N PRO A 151 7.61 -2.11 3.22
CA PRO A 151 8.73 -1.42 3.86
C PRO A 151 8.41 -1.05 5.31
N LYS A 152 9.39 -1.20 6.20
CA LYS A 152 9.19 -1.01 7.65
C LYS A 152 9.55 0.38 8.15
N THR A 153 10.24 1.15 7.33
CA THR A 153 10.71 2.50 7.66
C THR A 153 10.54 3.45 6.49
N LEU A 154 10.46 4.75 6.78
CA LEU A 154 10.45 5.78 5.74
C LEU A 154 11.74 5.73 4.93
N ASN A 155 12.89 5.50 5.57
CA ASN A 155 14.17 5.38 4.88
C ASN A 155 14.18 4.23 3.85
N GLU A 156 13.65 3.04 4.20
CA GLU A 156 13.51 1.94 3.23
C GLU A 156 12.66 2.34 2.03
N ALA A 157 11.52 2.99 2.25
CA ALA A 157 10.64 3.46 1.18
C ALA A 157 11.31 4.52 0.29
N ILE A 158 12.08 5.44 0.86
CA ILE A 158 12.88 6.42 0.12
C ILE A 158 13.87 5.72 -0.81
N GLN A 159 14.63 4.73 -0.29
CA GLN A 159 15.62 4.00 -1.08
C GLN A 159 14.99 3.21 -2.23
N LEU A 160 13.82 2.63 -2.01
CA LEU A 160 13.06 1.92 -3.04
C LEU A 160 12.53 2.89 -4.10
N ALA A 161 11.95 4.01 -3.69
CA ALA A 161 11.43 5.04 -4.59
C ALA A 161 12.53 5.60 -5.50
N LYS A 162 13.71 5.91 -4.96
CA LYS A 162 14.86 6.41 -5.74
C LYS A 162 15.32 5.45 -6.84
N LYS A 163 15.25 4.15 -6.57
CA LYS A 163 15.67 3.09 -7.51
C LYS A 163 14.58 2.70 -8.49
N SER A 164 13.34 3.11 -8.27
CA SER A 164 12.19 2.69 -9.05
C SER A 164 12.19 3.32 -10.44
N LYS A 165 12.33 2.47 -11.46
CA LYS A 165 12.10 2.88 -12.86
C LYS A 165 10.62 3.15 -13.12
N PHE A 166 9.74 2.41 -12.45
CA PHE A 166 8.29 2.55 -12.57
C PHE A 166 7.79 3.93 -12.14
N LEU A 167 8.25 4.44 -11.00
CA LEU A 167 7.83 5.77 -10.52
C LEU A 167 8.20 6.87 -11.51
N LYS A 168 9.33 6.75 -12.21
CA LYS A 168 9.76 7.68 -13.26
C LYS A 168 8.90 7.61 -14.53
N GLU A 169 8.16 6.52 -14.73
CA GLU A 169 7.22 6.40 -15.85
C GLU A 169 5.86 7.03 -15.57
N ILE A 170 5.43 7.10 -14.30
CA ILE A 170 4.09 7.55 -13.93
C ILE A 170 4.03 8.95 -13.31
N PHE A 171 5.14 9.42 -12.76
CA PHE A 171 5.21 10.78 -12.20
C PHE A 171 6.20 11.63 -12.99
N PRO A 172 5.89 12.92 -13.22
CA PRO A 172 6.89 13.88 -13.70
C PRO A 172 8.11 13.88 -12.75
N GLN A 173 9.31 14.04 -13.31
CA GLN A 173 10.55 13.91 -12.56
C GLN A 173 10.64 14.94 -11.43
N ASP A 174 10.23 16.17 -11.68
CA ASP A 174 10.20 17.26 -10.68
C ASP A 174 9.25 16.94 -9.51
N VAL A 175 8.09 16.33 -9.79
CA VAL A 175 7.15 15.87 -8.76
C VAL A 175 7.78 14.77 -7.91
N LEU A 176 8.39 13.78 -8.56
CA LEU A 176 9.03 12.67 -7.87
C LEU A 176 10.19 13.14 -6.99
N ASP A 177 11.04 14.00 -7.53
CA ASP A 177 12.19 14.57 -6.81
C ASP A 177 11.74 15.41 -5.61
N HIS A 178 10.67 16.20 -5.77
CA HIS A 178 10.09 16.99 -4.68
C HIS A 178 9.65 16.11 -3.50
N TYR A 179 8.88 15.06 -3.77
CA TYR A 179 8.36 14.20 -2.69
C TYR A 179 9.43 13.30 -2.08
N ILE A 180 10.40 12.84 -2.85
CA ILE A 180 11.56 12.13 -2.32
C ILE A 180 12.37 13.05 -1.41
N HIS A 181 12.64 14.28 -1.86
CA HIS A 181 13.38 15.26 -1.06
C HIS A 181 12.66 15.63 0.24
N ALA A 182 11.34 15.85 0.17
CA ALA A 182 10.54 16.11 1.37
C ALA A 182 10.61 14.97 2.39
N ALA A 183 10.53 13.72 1.91
CA ALA A 183 10.64 12.55 2.77
C ALA A 183 12.07 12.40 3.37
N GLU A 184 13.11 12.71 2.61
CA GLU A 184 14.49 12.73 3.11
C GLU A 184 14.70 13.77 4.18
N TRP A 185 14.09 14.94 3.99
CA TRP A 185 14.16 16.01 4.98
C TRP A 185 13.46 15.60 6.29
N GLU A 186 12.27 14.99 6.21
CA GLU A 186 11.57 14.46 7.39
C GLU A 186 12.39 13.36 8.09
N GLN A 187 12.99 12.45 7.32
CA GLN A 187 13.84 11.40 7.89
C GLN A 187 15.04 12.01 8.62
N LYS A 188 15.71 12.98 8.01
CA LYS A 188 16.88 13.66 8.60
C LYS A 188 16.52 14.42 9.88
N ASP A 189 15.40 15.12 9.90
CA ASP A 189 14.91 15.86 11.07
C ASP A 189 14.59 14.90 12.22
N TYR A 190 13.91 13.79 11.90
CA TYR A 190 13.63 12.73 12.87
C TYR A 190 14.89 12.10 13.45
N ASP A 191 15.89 11.80 12.60
CA ASP A 191 17.14 11.15 13.03
C ASP A 191 17.98 12.09 13.92
N GLY A 192 17.85 13.41 13.76
CA GLY A 192 18.48 14.42 14.59
C GLY A 192 17.73 14.75 15.89
N SER A 193 16.51 14.24 16.05
CA SER A 193 15.66 14.56 17.19
C SER A 193 15.77 13.52 18.31
N VAL A 194 15.73 13.98 19.57
CA VAL A 194 15.67 13.09 20.74
C VAL A 194 14.21 12.87 21.13
N ASN A 195 13.75 11.62 21.09
CA ASN A 195 12.37 11.27 21.43
C ASN A 195 12.21 10.77 22.85
N ASP A 196 10.98 10.73 23.36
CA ASP A 196 10.65 10.33 24.72
C ASP A 196 11.17 8.96 25.13
N TRP A 197 11.29 8.00 24.18
CA TRP A 197 11.84 6.69 24.46
C TRP A 197 13.33 6.77 24.75
N GLN A 198 14.07 7.54 23.96
CA GLN A 198 15.50 7.78 24.15
C GLN A 198 15.76 8.49 25.48
N LEU A 199 14.98 9.54 25.78
CA LEU A 199 15.06 10.25 27.07
C LEU A 199 14.86 9.27 28.24
N ARG A 200 13.76 8.50 28.26
CA ARG A 200 13.50 7.54 29.35
C ARG A 200 14.55 6.43 29.43
N ARG A 201 15.12 6.00 28.32
CA ARG A 201 16.06 4.88 28.26
C ARG A 201 17.47 5.26 28.68
N TYR A 202 17.90 6.45 28.32
CA TYR A 202 19.30 6.86 28.42
C TYR A 202 19.54 8.08 29.33
N PHE A 203 18.51 8.69 29.92
CA PHE A 203 18.64 9.88 30.75
C PHE A 203 19.71 9.74 31.87
N GLU A 204 19.82 8.56 32.48
CA GLU A 204 20.78 8.28 33.55
C GLU A 204 22.03 7.53 33.05
N ARG A 205 22.21 7.36 31.73
CA ARG A 205 23.28 6.54 31.12
C ARG A 205 24.17 7.33 30.14
N GLY A 206 23.86 8.59 29.94
CA GLY A 206 24.60 9.52 29.05
C GLY A 206 25.75 10.25 29.72
#